data_39429bba58ffe368b2257f0d9f70deaa
#
_entry.id   39429bba58ffe368b2257f0d9f70deaa
#
_cell.length_a   1.000
_cell.length_b   1.000
_cell.length_c   1.000
_cell.angle_alpha   90.00
_cell.angle_beta   90.00
_cell.angle_gamma   90.00
#
_symmetry.space_group_name_H-M   'P 1'
#
loop_
_entity.id
_entity.type
_entity.pdbx_description
1 polymer ?
#
loop_
_entity_poly.entity_id
_entity_poly.type
_entity_poly.pdbx_seq_one_letter_code
_entity_poly.pdbx_strand_id
1 'polypeptide(L)' 'MLVPTVIEPTSQGERSFDIYSRLLRERIIFLHDGVDEHTAGLIIAQLLFLQSE' A
#
# COMPACT_ATOMS: atom_id res chain seq x y z
N MET A 1 1.88 15.66 -1.64
CA MET A 1 2.50 14.88 -0.55
C MET A 1 3.58 13.99 -1.12
N LEU A 2 4.74 13.99 -0.47
CA LEU A 2 5.81 13.09 -0.86
C LEU A 2 5.62 11.74 -0.16
N VAL A 3 5.65 10.68 -0.94
CA VAL A 3 5.54 9.33 -0.40
C VAL A 3 6.93 8.68 -0.45
N PRO A 4 7.48 8.25 0.67
CA PRO A 4 8.79 7.61 0.69
C PRO A 4 8.80 6.35 -0.18
N THR A 5 9.94 6.09 -0.78
CA THR A 5 10.15 4.92 -1.62
C THR A 5 11.05 3.94 -0.91
N VAL A 6 10.70 2.67 -0.95
CA VAL A 6 11.48 1.56 -0.40
C VAL A 6 12.10 0.79 -1.56
N ILE A 7 13.40 0.52 -1.46
CA ILE A 7 14.10 -0.27 -2.48
C ILE A 7 14.41 -1.64 -1.91
N GLU A 8 14.00 -2.68 -2.62
CA GLU A 8 14.22 -4.05 -2.18
C GLU A 8 15.00 -4.83 -3.23
N PRO A 9 16.01 -5.62 -2.84
CA PRO A 9 16.66 -6.55 -3.75
C PRO A 9 15.73 -7.72 -4.06
N THR A 10 15.73 -8.13 -5.32
CA THR A 10 15.00 -9.32 -5.76
C THR A 10 15.93 -10.20 -6.59
N SER A 11 15.47 -11.41 -6.93
CA SER A 11 16.24 -12.30 -7.78
C SER A 11 16.46 -11.73 -9.18
N GLN A 12 15.68 -10.74 -9.59
CA GLN A 12 15.77 -10.11 -10.90
C GLN A 12 16.37 -8.71 -10.83
N GLY A 13 16.94 -8.31 -9.68
CA GLY A 13 17.48 -6.99 -9.46
C GLY A 13 16.72 -6.24 -8.37
N GLU A 14 16.96 -4.93 -8.30
CA GLU A 14 16.30 -4.11 -7.31
C GLU A 14 14.95 -3.63 -7.81
N ARG A 15 13.97 -3.58 -6.92
CA ARG A 15 12.65 -3.03 -7.20
C ARG A 15 12.32 -1.92 -6.21
N SER A 16 11.67 -0.88 -6.69
CA SER A 16 11.23 0.21 -5.84
C SER A 16 9.71 0.13 -5.63
N PHE A 17 9.30 0.39 -4.41
CA PHE A 17 7.89 0.44 -4.02
C PHE A 17 7.67 1.71 -3.22
N ASP A 18 6.50 2.34 -3.36
CA ASP A 18 6.12 3.35 -2.38
C ASP A 18 5.83 2.64 -1.06
N ILE A 19 6.02 3.38 0.05
CA ILE A 19 5.91 2.76 1.38
C ILE A 19 4.52 2.14 1.61
N TYR A 20 3.46 2.74 1.09
CA TYR A 20 2.12 2.22 1.29
C TYR A 20 1.90 0.90 0.55
N SER A 21 2.42 0.78 -0.67
CA SER A 21 2.34 -0.48 -1.42
C SER A 21 3.13 -1.59 -0.73
N ARG A 22 4.28 -1.23 -0.15
CA ARG A 22 5.10 -2.21 0.57
C ARG A 22 4.38 -2.70 1.83
N LEU A 23 3.72 -1.80 2.55
CA LEU A 23 2.92 -2.18 3.72
C LEU A 23 1.76 -3.08 3.32
N LEU A 24 1.10 -2.77 2.21
CA LEU A 24 -0.02 -3.58 1.74
C LEU A 24 0.40 -5.02 1.46
N ARG A 25 1.62 -5.23 0.98
CA ARG A 25 2.14 -6.57 0.75
C ARG A 25 2.19 -7.40 2.03
N GLU A 26 2.38 -6.75 3.16
CA GLU A 26 2.34 -7.37 4.49
C GLU A 26 0.92 -7.36 5.07
N ARG A 27 -0.07 -7.03 4.25
CA ARG A 27 -1.48 -6.95 4.64
C ARG A 27 -1.75 -5.85 5.65
N ILE A 28 -0.99 -4.74 5.55
CA ILE A 28 -1.15 -3.58 6.41
C ILE A 28 -1.75 -2.45 5.58
N ILE A 29 -2.90 -1.97 5.99
CA ILE A 29 -3.54 -0.80 5.40
C ILE A 29 -3.34 0.36 6.35
N PHE A 30 -2.60 1.37 5.88
CA PHE A 30 -2.26 2.52 6.72
C PHE A 30 -3.25 3.65 6.52
N LEU A 31 -3.78 4.13 7.63
CA LEU A 31 -4.77 5.19 7.67
C LEU A 31 -4.16 6.40 8.38
N HIS A 32 -3.71 7.39 7.64
CA HIS A 32 -3.02 8.53 8.26
C HIS A 32 -3.87 9.80 8.32
N ASP A 33 -4.98 9.84 7.59
CA ASP A 33 -5.93 10.96 7.64
C ASP A 33 -7.27 10.44 8.13
N GLY A 34 -8.18 11.37 8.39
CA GLY A 34 -9.54 11.00 8.76
C GLY A 34 -10.22 10.22 7.65
N VAL A 35 -11.26 9.49 8.00
CA VAL A 35 -12.03 8.73 7.02
C VAL A 35 -13.10 9.65 6.42
N ASP A 36 -13.06 9.80 5.10
CA ASP A 36 -14.10 10.48 4.34
C ASP A 36 -14.54 9.56 3.19
N GLU A 37 -15.38 10.06 2.31
CA GLU A 37 -15.92 9.28 1.23
C GLU A 37 -14.82 8.75 0.29
N HIS A 38 -13.82 9.58 0.01
CA HIS A 38 -12.72 9.20 -0.85
C HIS A 38 -11.80 8.17 -0.20
N THR A 39 -11.39 8.42 1.05
CA THR A 39 -10.49 7.51 1.75
C THR A 39 -11.17 6.20 2.09
N ALA A 40 -12.47 6.23 2.39
CA ALA A 40 -13.23 5.00 2.62
C ALA A 40 -13.23 4.11 1.38
N GLY A 41 -13.40 4.70 0.19
CA GLY A 41 -13.34 3.96 -1.05
C GLY A 41 -12.00 3.29 -1.27
N LEU A 42 -10.90 3.99 -0.98
CA LEU A 42 -9.56 3.44 -1.10
C LEU A 42 -9.33 2.29 -0.13
N ILE A 43 -9.82 2.39 1.09
CA ILE A 43 -9.70 1.33 2.09
C ILE A 43 -10.46 0.09 1.64
N ILE A 44 -11.67 0.26 1.15
CA ILE A 44 -12.49 -0.85 0.67
C ILE A 44 -11.82 -1.55 -0.50
N ALA A 45 -11.26 -0.78 -1.44
CA ALA A 45 -10.56 -1.35 -2.58
C ALA A 45 -9.36 -2.20 -2.14
N GLN A 46 -8.60 -1.73 -1.15
CA GLN A 46 -7.46 -2.48 -0.64
C GLN A 46 -7.90 -3.75 0.09
N LEU A 47 -8.99 -3.69 0.85
CA LEU A 47 -9.52 -4.86 1.52
C LEU A 47 -9.98 -5.92 0.52
N LEU A 48 -10.64 -5.49 -0.55
CA LEU A 48 -11.07 -6.41 -1.60
C LEU A 48 -9.87 -7.05 -2.30
N PHE A 49 -8.82 -6.27 -2.54
CA PHE A 49 -7.60 -6.80 -3.13
C PHE A 49 -6.97 -7.87 -2.24
N LEU A 50 -6.86 -7.59 -0.94
CA LEU A 50 -6.27 -8.54 0.00
C LEU A 50 -7.11 -9.80 0.13
N GLN A 51 -8.44 -9.68 0.04
CA GLN A 51 -9.33 -10.82 0.09
C GLN A 51 -9.15 -11.74 -1.11
N SER A 52 -8.80 -11.18 -2.27
CA SER A 52 -8.64 -11.95 -3.50
C SER A 52 -7.30 -12.69 -3.57
N GLU A 53 -6.37 -12.38 -2.71
CA GLU A 53 -5.04 -13.00 -2.70
C GLU A 53 -4.96 -14.30 -1.91
#